data_30dc4cc16f397ad5f771594a28a12c51
#
_entry.id   30dc4cc16f397ad5f771594a28a12c51
#
_cell.length_a   1.000
_cell.length_b   1.000
_cell.length_c   1.000
_cell.angle_alpha   90.00
_cell.angle_beta   90.00
_cell.angle_gamma   90.00
#
_symmetry.space_group_name_H-M   'P 1'
#
loop_
_entity.id
_entity.type
_entity.pdbx_description
1 polymer ?
#
loop_
_entity_poly.entity_id
_entity_poly.type
_entity_poly.pdbx_seq_one_letter_code
_entity_poly.pdbx_strand_id
1 'polypeptide(L)'
;MKNVQKGFTLLELLIAVAILSILTLIAYPSYKAYTRRIRLSEVKSTLLMNAQNLERYYRQKGTFENYDQTKLKQNKYFKITLSKSPDHFTLQANPDPMTNEGETCIVTLNDGGTLSAAGNGQSCPDFD
;
A
#
# COMPACT_ATOMS: atom_id res chain seq x y z
N MET A 1 -19.10 -17.95 56.94
CA MET A 1 -19.56 -17.48 55.64
C MET A 1 -18.59 -17.91 54.55
N LYS A 2 -19.08 -18.67 53.61
CA LYS A 2 -18.26 -19.09 52.47
C LYS A 2 -18.38 -18.06 51.38
N ASN A 3 -17.28 -17.41 51.07
CA ASN A 3 -17.19 -16.61 49.87
C ASN A 3 -17.10 -17.54 48.67
N VAL A 4 -18.18 -17.62 47.91
CA VAL A 4 -18.19 -18.40 46.69
C VAL A 4 -17.62 -17.52 45.59
N GLN A 5 -16.36 -17.72 45.29
CA GLN A 5 -15.77 -17.10 44.11
C GLN A 5 -16.19 -17.90 42.90
N LYS A 6 -16.95 -17.25 42.03
CA LYS A 6 -17.31 -17.83 40.74
C LYS A 6 -16.19 -17.54 39.75
N GLY A 7 -15.43 -18.54 39.39
CA GLY A 7 -14.44 -18.49 38.33
C GLY A 7 -14.98 -19.20 37.10
N PHE A 8 -14.27 -19.09 36.02
CA PHE A 8 -14.56 -19.83 34.80
C PHE A 8 -14.34 -21.31 35.01
N THR A 9 -15.22 -22.11 34.47
CA THR A 9 -15.02 -23.56 34.43
C THR A 9 -14.03 -23.88 33.29
N LEU A 10 -13.43 -25.07 33.36
CA LEU A 10 -12.53 -25.55 32.32
C LEU A 10 -13.26 -25.66 30.97
N LEU A 11 -14.51 -26.09 30.97
CA LEU A 11 -15.32 -26.20 29.77
C LEU A 11 -15.59 -24.82 29.14
N GLU A 12 -15.91 -23.83 29.97
CA GLU A 12 -16.14 -22.47 29.51
C GLU A 12 -14.89 -21.91 28.85
N LEU A 13 -13.72 -22.14 29.42
CA LEU A 13 -12.44 -21.70 28.86
C LEU A 13 -12.18 -22.37 27.52
N LEU A 14 -12.44 -23.66 27.39
CA LEU A 14 -12.29 -24.42 26.15
C LEU A 14 -13.22 -23.87 25.06
N ILE A 15 -14.46 -23.58 25.39
CA ILE A 15 -15.42 -23.00 24.45
C ILE A 15 -14.95 -21.62 24.00
N ALA A 16 -14.48 -20.79 24.92
CA ALA A 16 -13.97 -19.45 24.62
C ALA A 16 -12.79 -19.49 23.63
N VAL A 17 -11.82 -20.39 23.88
CA VAL A 17 -10.67 -20.57 23.00
C VAL A 17 -11.09 -21.09 21.63
N ALA A 18 -12.05 -21.99 21.57
CA ALA A 18 -12.58 -22.54 20.31
C ALA A 18 -13.21 -21.43 19.47
N ILE A 19 -14.02 -20.57 20.08
CA ILE A 19 -14.67 -19.45 19.40
C ILE A 19 -13.62 -18.45 18.89
N LEU A 20 -12.63 -18.10 19.71
CA LEU A 20 -11.54 -17.20 19.33
C LEU A 20 -10.75 -17.75 18.16
N SER A 21 -10.49 -19.06 18.13
CA SER A 21 -9.78 -19.73 17.06
C SER A 21 -10.53 -19.60 15.73
N ILE A 22 -11.84 -19.83 15.74
CA ILE A 22 -12.68 -19.72 14.54
C ILE A 22 -12.70 -18.29 14.04
N LEU A 23 -12.87 -17.32 14.93
CA LEU A 23 -12.89 -15.90 14.58
C LEU A 23 -11.56 -15.45 13.96
N THR A 24 -10.45 -15.93 14.50
CA THR A 24 -9.12 -15.62 13.99
C THR A 24 -8.92 -16.11 12.56
N LEU A 25 -9.41 -17.32 12.24
CA LEU A 25 -9.31 -17.88 10.89
C LEU A 25 -10.03 -17.03 9.84
N ILE A 26 -11.13 -16.39 10.22
CA ILE A 26 -11.89 -15.51 9.33
C ILE A 26 -11.26 -14.11 9.27
N ALA A 27 -10.86 -13.58 10.41
CA ALA A 27 -10.36 -12.21 10.54
C ALA A 27 -9.00 -12.00 9.86
N TYR A 28 -8.11 -12.98 9.91
CA TYR A 28 -6.74 -12.83 9.42
C TYR A 28 -6.66 -12.58 7.91
N PRO A 29 -7.33 -13.35 7.04
CA PRO A 29 -7.32 -13.05 5.60
C PRO A 29 -7.96 -11.70 5.26
N SER A 30 -9.04 -11.34 5.95
CA SER A 30 -9.72 -10.05 5.76
C SER A 30 -8.80 -8.89 6.14
N TYR A 31 -8.06 -9.02 7.23
CA TYR A 31 -7.12 -8.02 7.69
C TYR A 31 -6.00 -7.80 6.66
N LYS A 32 -5.45 -8.88 6.11
CA LYS A 32 -4.39 -8.78 5.08
C LYS A 32 -4.87 -8.07 3.82
N ALA A 33 -6.06 -8.41 3.34
CA ALA A 33 -6.64 -7.79 2.17
C ALA A 33 -6.90 -6.30 2.40
N TYR A 34 -7.40 -5.95 3.58
CA TYR A 34 -7.66 -4.56 3.96
C TYR A 34 -6.37 -3.75 4.03
N THR A 35 -5.34 -4.28 4.69
CA THR A 35 -4.04 -3.63 4.82
C THR A 35 -3.41 -3.38 3.46
N ARG A 36 -3.49 -4.37 2.57
CA ARG A 36 -2.97 -4.25 1.21
C ARG A 36 -3.66 -3.14 0.43
N ARG A 37 -4.97 -3.03 0.53
CA ARG A 37 -5.76 -1.97 -0.08
C ARG A 37 -5.34 -0.58 0.41
N ILE A 38 -5.13 -0.44 1.70
CA ILE A 38 -4.68 0.82 2.31
C ILE A 38 -3.30 1.21 1.76
N ARG A 39 -2.37 0.27 1.69
CA ARG A 39 -1.02 0.54 1.19
C ARG A 39 -1.03 0.96 -0.27
N LEU A 40 -1.85 0.31 -1.10
CA LEU A 40 -2.01 0.68 -2.50
C LEU A 40 -2.67 2.05 -2.66
N SER A 41 -3.64 2.37 -1.82
CA SER A 41 -4.29 3.68 -1.80
C SER A 41 -3.32 4.80 -1.38
N GLU A 42 -2.49 4.54 -0.39
CA GLU A 42 -1.47 5.49 0.08
C GLU A 42 -0.44 5.78 -1.01
N VAL A 43 0.05 4.76 -1.70
CA VAL A 43 1.03 4.94 -2.76
C VAL A 43 0.43 5.68 -3.95
N LYS A 44 -0.85 5.47 -4.24
CA LYS A 44 -1.57 6.24 -5.24
C LYS A 44 -1.53 7.73 -4.91
N SER A 45 -1.82 8.10 -3.66
CA SER A 45 -1.72 9.48 -3.20
C SER A 45 -0.30 10.02 -3.30
N THR A 46 0.69 9.22 -2.95
CA THR A 46 2.11 9.60 -3.06
C THR A 46 2.50 9.88 -4.51
N LEU A 47 2.08 9.03 -5.44
CA LEU A 47 2.35 9.21 -6.86
C LEU A 47 1.67 10.47 -7.40
N LEU A 48 0.42 10.72 -7.02
CA LEU A 48 -0.30 11.92 -7.45
C LEU A 48 0.36 13.20 -6.93
N MET A 49 0.85 13.18 -5.69
CA MET A 49 1.56 14.30 -5.11
C MET A 49 2.87 14.59 -5.85
N ASN A 50 3.63 13.55 -6.17
CA ASN A 50 4.85 13.68 -6.96
C ASN A 50 4.55 14.20 -8.38
N ALA A 51 3.46 13.72 -8.98
CA ALA A 51 3.03 14.19 -10.30
C ALA A 51 2.69 15.69 -10.29
N GLN A 52 2.00 16.16 -9.25
CA GLN A 52 1.69 17.58 -9.09
C GLN A 52 2.96 18.43 -8.99
N ASN A 53 3.95 17.95 -8.25
CA ASN A 53 5.23 18.64 -8.12
C ASN A 53 6.00 18.67 -9.45
N LEU A 54 5.95 17.58 -10.21
CA LEU A 54 6.55 17.50 -11.54
C LEU A 54 5.88 18.45 -12.52
N GLU A 55 4.55 18.51 -12.52
CA GLU A 55 3.80 19.42 -13.38
C GLU A 55 4.08 20.88 -13.06
N ARG A 56 4.20 21.21 -11.76
CA ARG A 56 4.57 22.56 -11.32
C ARG A 56 5.97 22.91 -11.81
N TYR A 57 6.91 21.99 -11.70
CA TYR A 57 8.27 22.17 -12.20
C TYR A 57 8.29 22.43 -13.71
N TYR A 58 7.51 21.63 -14.45
CA TYR A 58 7.40 21.78 -15.90
C TYR A 58 6.86 23.17 -16.29
N ARG A 59 5.87 23.66 -15.58
CA ARG A 59 5.32 25.00 -15.82
C ARG A 59 6.35 26.11 -15.59
N GLN A 60 7.29 25.89 -14.68
CA GLN A 60 8.33 26.87 -14.36
C GLN A 60 9.54 26.75 -15.27
N LYS A 61 9.93 25.53 -15.63
CA LYS A 61 11.19 25.25 -16.33
C LYS A 61 11.01 24.80 -17.78
N GLY A 62 9.81 24.40 -18.18
CA GLY A 62 9.53 23.93 -19.54
C GLY A 62 10.05 22.54 -19.87
N THR A 63 10.60 21.83 -18.91
CA THR A 63 11.11 20.48 -19.10
C THR A 63 11.09 19.69 -17.80
N PHE A 64 10.97 18.36 -17.89
CA PHE A 64 11.13 17.47 -16.73
C PHE A 64 12.58 17.00 -16.55
N GLU A 65 13.43 17.22 -17.52
CA GLU A 65 14.74 16.56 -17.61
C GLU A 65 15.66 16.85 -16.43
N ASN A 66 15.62 18.06 -15.92
CA ASN A 66 16.47 18.50 -14.81
C ASN A 66 15.84 18.36 -13.45
N TYR A 67 14.71 17.66 -13.35
CA TYR A 67 14.04 17.44 -12.07
C TYR A 67 14.91 16.56 -11.16
N ASP A 68 15.13 17.03 -9.93
CA ASP A 68 15.94 16.34 -8.94
C ASP A 68 15.16 15.16 -8.36
N GLN A 69 15.65 13.94 -8.61
CA GLN A 69 15.00 12.72 -8.14
C GLN A 69 15.01 12.60 -6.61
N THR A 70 15.93 13.30 -5.94
CA THR A 70 15.96 13.30 -4.47
C THR A 70 14.77 14.05 -3.86
N LYS A 71 14.09 14.86 -4.66
CA LYS A 71 12.87 15.59 -4.22
C LYS A 71 11.61 14.74 -4.31
N LEU A 72 11.69 13.53 -4.87
CA LEU A 72 10.55 12.63 -4.90
C LEU A 72 10.15 12.24 -3.48
N LYS A 73 8.86 12.36 -3.20
CA LYS A 73 8.33 11.93 -1.93
C LYS A 73 8.23 10.40 -1.94
N GLN A 74 8.88 9.76 -0.98
CA GLN A 74 8.89 8.31 -0.86
C GLN A 74 7.73 7.82 0.01
N ASN A 75 7.48 6.52 -0.08
CA ASN A 75 6.47 5.83 0.70
C ASN A 75 7.15 4.73 1.51
N LYS A 76 6.58 4.40 2.67
CA LYS A 76 7.14 3.37 3.55
C LYS A 76 7.14 1.98 2.92
N TYR A 77 6.13 1.68 2.11
CA TYR A 77 5.90 0.33 1.57
C TYR A 77 6.27 0.20 0.10
N PHE A 78 6.57 1.30 -0.56
CA PHE A 78 6.88 1.33 -1.99
C PHE A 78 8.05 2.28 -2.23
N LYS A 79 8.95 1.86 -3.10
CA LYS A 79 10.04 2.72 -3.55
C LYS A 79 9.61 3.43 -4.81
N ILE A 80 9.62 4.75 -4.80
CA ILE A 80 9.19 5.57 -5.93
C ILE A 80 10.39 5.91 -6.79
N THR A 81 10.30 5.61 -8.09
CA THR A 81 11.31 5.94 -9.08
C THR A 81 10.71 6.79 -10.19
N LEU A 82 11.53 7.58 -10.83
CA LEU A 82 11.13 8.48 -11.90
C LEU A 82 11.90 8.15 -13.17
N SER A 83 11.17 7.91 -14.26
CA SER A 83 11.69 7.88 -15.61
C SER A 83 11.21 9.14 -16.31
N LYS A 84 12.12 9.92 -16.87
CA LYS A 84 11.80 11.24 -17.42
C LYS A 84 12.43 11.45 -18.77
N SER A 85 11.76 12.26 -19.58
CA SER A 85 12.25 12.86 -20.82
C SER A 85 11.94 14.35 -20.76
N PRO A 86 12.38 15.18 -21.75
CA PRO A 86 12.09 16.60 -21.67
C PRO A 86 10.61 16.95 -21.51
N ASP A 87 9.71 16.22 -22.17
CA ASP A 87 8.28 16.54 -22.20
C ASP A 87 7.39 15.50 -21.51
N HIS A 88 7.95 14.40 -21.05
CA HIS A 88 7.19 13.30 -20.46
C HIS A 88 7.84 12.75 -19.21
N PHE A 89 7.03 12.19 -18.33
CA PHE A 89 7.53 11.44 -17.17
C PHE A 89 6.67 10.21 -16.90
N THR A 90 7.29 9.25 -16.25
CA THR A 90 6.59 8.08 -15.67
C THR A 90 7.10 7.86 -14.26
N LEU A 91 6.19 7.89 -13.31
CA LEU A 91 6.47 7.53 -11.92
C LEU A 91 6.12 6.07 -11.72
N GLN A 92 6.99 5.35 -11.04
CA GLN A 92 6.80 3.94 -10.75
C GLN A 92 7.01 3.69 -9.27
N ALA A 93 6.05 3.00 -8.67
CA ALA A 93 6.12 2.56 -7.28
C ALA A 93 6.35 1.06 -7.24
N ASN A 94 7.52 0.66 -6.78
CA ASN A 94 7.91 -0.75 -6.65
C ASN A 94 7.75 -1.17 -5.20
N PRO A 95 7.09 -2.32 -4.91
CA PRO A 95 6.95 -2.77 -3.53
C PRO A 95 8.31 -2.99 -2.88
N ASP A 96 8.47 -2.51 -1.66
CA ASP A 96 9.68 -2.72 -0.89
C ASP A 96 9.63 -4.11 -0.27
N PRO A 97 10.56 -5.02 -0.62
CA PRO A 97 10.54 -6.38 -0.08
C PRO A 97 10.73 -6.45 1.43
N MET A 98 11.30 -5.43 2.05
CA MET A 98 11.57 -5.41 3.48
C MET A 98 10.36 -4.94 4.30
N THR A 99 9.56 -4.01 3.78
CA THR A 99 8.42 -3.45 4.50
C THR A 99 7.08 -3.90 3.94
N ASN A 100 7.05 -4.45 2.74
CA ASN A 100 5.83 -4.82 2.03
C ASN A 100 6.00 -6.21 1.39
N GLU A 101 6.38 -7.17 2.22
CA GLU A 101 6.64 -8.53 1.79
C GLU A 101 5.42 -9.17 1.14
N GLY A 102 5.65 -9.86 0.03
CA GLY A 102 4.60 -10.58 -0.69
C GLY A 102 3.80 -9.73 -1.67
N GLU A 103 3.99 -8.42 -1.67
CA GLU A 103 3.32 -7.56 -2.63
C GLU A 103 4.05 -7.58 -3.96
N THR A 104 3.32 -7.79 -5.06
CA THR A 104 3.89 -7.82 -6.40
C THR A 104 3.38 -6.69 -7.30
N CYS A 105 2.36 -5.95 -6.86
CA CYS A 105 1.78 -4.88 -7.68
C CYS A 105 2.73 -3.70 -7.80
N ILE A 106 3.15 -3.42 -9.04
CA ILE A 106 3.93 -2.24 -9.38
C ILE A 106 2.95 -1.21 -9.93
N VAL A 107 2.90 -0.05 -9.29
CA VAL A 107 1.96 1.01 -9.65
C VAL A 107 2.70 2.06 -10.47
N THR A 108 2.14 2.45 -11.61
CA THR A 108 2.72 3.45 -12.50
C THR A 108 1.75 4.58 -12.75
N LEU A 109 2.30 5.80 -12.83
CA LEU A 109 1.56 7.00 -13.18
C LEU A 109 2.36 7.80 -14.20
N ASN A 110 1.76 8.10 -15.35
CA ASN A 110 2.43 8.87 -16.39
C ASN A 110 1.96 10.34 -16.40
N ASP A 111 2.60 11.13 -17.24
CA ASP A 111 2.28 12.55 -17.40
C ASP A 111 0.89 12.81 -17.95
N GLY A 112 0.30 11.83 -18.64
CA GLY A 112 -1.09 11.91 -19.11
C GLY A 112 -2.12 11.65 -18.04
N GLY A 113 -1.71 11.37 -16.79
CA GLY A 113 -2.61 11.08 -15.70
C GLY A 113 -3.12 9.65 -15.66
N THR A 114 -2.57 8.76 -16.50
CA THR A 114 -2.94 7.34 -16.50
C THR A 114 -2.27 6.63 -15.35
N LEU A 115 -3.10 6.10 -14.47
CA LEU A 115 -2.68 5.33 -13.31
C LEU A 115 -2.99 3.86 -13.56
N SER A 116 -1.99 3.00 -13.46
CA SER A 116 -2.15 1.57 -13.68
C SER A 116 -1.31 0.78 -12.69
N ALA A 117 -1.67 -0.47 -12.50
CA ALA A 117 -0.91 -1.39 -11.66
C ALA A 117 -0.93 -2.77 -12.27
N ALA A 118 0.20 -3.47 -12.13
CA ALA A 118 0.35 -4.83 -12.60
C ALA A 118 1.08 -5.65 -11.54
N GLY A 119 0.53 -6.81 -11.22
CA GLY A 119 1.11 -7.76 -10.27
C GLY A 119 1.50 -9.05 -10.97
N ASN A 120 2.49 -9.71 -10.42
CA ASN A 120 2.94 -11.00 -10.94
C ASN A 120 2.02 -12.12 -10.40
N GLY A 121 0.91 -12.35 -11.10
CA GLY A 121 -0.08 -13.36 -10.71
C GLY A 121 -1.02 -12.90 -9.59
N GLN A 122 -0.95 -11.66 -9.15
CA GLN A 122 -1.87 -11.08 -8.18
C GLN A 122 -2.76 -10.03 -8.84
N SER A 123 -4.00 -9.95 -8.37
CA SER A 123 -4.84 -8.81 -8.73
C SER A 123 -4.38 -7.57 -7.96
N CYS A 124 -4.56 -6.40 -8.55
CA CYS A 124 -4.22 -5.14 -7.92
C CYS A 124 -5.54 -4.39 -7.62
N PRO A 125 -6.02 -4.43 -6.36
CA PRO A 125 -7.29 -3.78 -6.01
C PRO A 125 -7.28 -2.31 -6.39
N ASP A 126 -8.41 -1.84 -6.91
CA ASP A 126 -8.65 -0.46 -7.35
C ASP A 126 -7.90 -0.05 -8.63
N PHE A 127 -7.16 -0.98 -9.25
CA PHE A 127 -6.45 -0.71 -10.51
C PHE A 127 -6.85 -1.68 -11.63
N ASP A 128 -7.58 -2.73 -11.29
CA ASP A 128 -8.03 -3.74 -12.27
C ASP A 128 -9.28 -3.30 -13.01
#